data_dd9b5cb6fa75f9a765f8e332d8cc5af1
#
_entry.id   dd9b5cb6fa75f9a765f8e332d8cc5af1
#
_cell.length_a   1.000
_cell.length_b   1.000
_cell.length_c   1.000
_cell.angle_alpha   90.00
_cell.angle_beta   90.00
_cell.angle_gamma   90.00
#
_symmetry.space_group_name_H-M   'P 1'
#
loop_
_entity.id
_entity.type
_entity.pdbx_description
1 polymer ?
#
loop_
_entity_poly.entity_id
_entity_poly.type
_entity_poly.pdbx_seq_one_letter_code
_entity_poly.pdbx_strand_id
1 'polypeptide(L)'
;MAKTLIADALVLTMDAELGTVPRGDVLIDGQRIAAVGPDLPRDSDAEVVDGRDRIVMPGFVDTHRHMWAAMLRGCACYGDLGTYFHDVVFTYGANFTPDDTYASVRFGLAEAVDSGITTMHT
;
A
#
# COMPACT_ATOMS: atom_id res chain seq x y z
N MET A 1 4.06 -2.55 23.99
CA MET A 1 4.44 -2.19 22.60
C MET A 1 4.24 -0.68 22.47
N ALA A 2 4.92 -0.03 21.52
CA ALA A 2 4.72 1.40 21.31
C ALA A 2 3.30 1.67 20.81
N LYS A 3 2.63 2.67 21.37
CA LYS A 3 1.35 3.16 20.89
C LYS A 3 1.56 4.37 20.00
N THR A 4 0.77 4.50 18.96
CA THR A 4 0.75 5.68 18.10
C THR A 4 -0.70 6.17 17.95
N LEU A 5 -0.91 7.45 18.17
CA LEU A 5 -2.18 8.12 17.96
C LEU A 5 -2.06 9.06 16.76
N ILE A 6 -2.73 8.75 15.65
CA ILE A 6 -2.89 9.71 14.55
C ILE A 6 -4.12 10.55 14.90
N ALA A 7 -3.93 11.86 15.10
CA ALA A 7 -4.96 12.73 15.64
C ALA A 7 -5.45 13.76 14.62
N ASP A 8 -6.74 14.08 14.69
CA ASP A 8 -7.38 15.18 13.94
C ASP A 8 -7.40 15.00 12.41
N ALA A 9 -7.41 13.78 11.90
CA ALA A 9 -7.41 13.48 10.46
C ALA A 9 -8.81 13.35 9.86
N LEU A 10 -8.93 13.44 8.53
CA LEU A 10 -10.07 12.89 7.80
C LEU A 10 -9.86 11.36 7.71
N VAL A 11 -10.67 10.58 8.43
CA VAL A 11 -10.52 9.12 8.44
C VAL A 11 -11.56 8.47 7.52
N LEU A 12 -11.08 7.80 6.48
CA LEU A 12 -11.88 6.96 5.59
C LEU A 12 -11.76 5.52 6.09
N THR A 13 -12.69 5.06 6.91
CA THR A 13 -12.57 3.76 7.57
C THR A 13 -12.74 2.58 6.63
N MET A 14 -13.42 2.76 5.52
CA MET A 14 -13.89 1.71 4.60
C MET A 14 -14.78 0.67 5.29
N ASP A 15 -15.29 0.97 6.46
CA ASP A 15 -16.26 0.19 7.22
C ASP A 15 -17.66 0.81 7.05
N ALA A 16 -18.66 -0.04 6.78
CA ALA A 16 -20.03 0.43 6.50
C ALA A 16 -20.72 1.02 7.72
N GLU A 17 -20.35 0.60 8.93
CA GLU A 17 -20.95 1.09 10.18
C GLU A 17 -20.26 2.35 10.69
N LEU A 18 -18.92 2.39 10.63
CA LEU A 18 -18.14 3.54 11.06
C LEU A 18 -18.14 4.68 10.04
N GLY A 19 -18.21 4.36 8.75
CA GLY A 19 -18.27 5.33 7.68
C GLY A 19 -17.02 6.22 7.60
N THR A 20 -17.25 7.48 7.22
CA THR A 20 -16.20 8.52 7.17
C THR A 20 -16.27 9.38 8.42
N VAL A 21 -15.12 9.57 9.10
CA VAL A 21 -14.99 10.46 10.24
C VAL A 21 -14.27 11.73 9.80
N PRO A 22 -14.97 12.87 9.62
CA PRO A 22 -14.38 14.08 9.03
C PRO A 22 -13.21 14.67 9.84
N ARG A 23 -13.24 14.47 11.16
CA ARG A 23 -12.17 14.81 12.08
C ARG A 23 -12.09 13.71 13.12
N GLY A 24 -11.21 12.76 12.87
CA GLY A 24 -11.09 11.55 13.66
C GLY A 24 -9.67 11.24 14.05
N ASP A 25 -9.58 10.35 15.02
CA ASP A 25 -8.34 9.83 15.53
C ASP A 25 -8.26 8.33 15.24
N VAL A 26 -7.04 7.82 15.06
CA VAL A 26 -6.74 6.40 14.94
C VAL A 26 -5.67 6.03 15.95
N LEU A 27 -6.04 5.18 16.92
CA LEU A 27 -5.11 4.64 17.91
C LEU A 27 -4.57 3.29 17.44
N ILE A 28 -3.27 3.20 17.33
CA ILE A 28 -2.53 1.97 16.99
C ILE A 28 -1.81 1.48 18.24
N ASP A 29 -2.01 0.22 18.61
CA ASP A 29 -1.27 -0.46 19.67
C ASP A 29 -0.48 -1.62 19.09
N GLY A 30 0.83 -1.45 19.01
CA GLY A 30 1.71 -2.39 18.34
C GLY A 30 1.38 -2.57 16.86
N GLN A 31 0.79 -3.69 16.50
CA GLN A 31 0.42 -4.03 15.10
C GLN A 31 -1.09 -4.02 14.84
N ARG A 32 -1.88 -3.41 15.73
CA ARG A 32 -3.33 -3.43 15.61
C ARG A 32 -3.89 -2.02 15.76
N ILE A 33 -4.94 -1.74 14.99
CA ILE A 33 -5.80 -0.59 15.23
C ILE A 33 -6.63 -0.92 16.47
N ALA A 34 -6.42 -0.17 17.55
CA ALA A 34 -7.10 -0.37 18.81
C ALA A 34 -8.42 0.40 18.89
N ALA A 35 -8.48 1.60 18.29
CA ALA A 35 -9.68 2.41 18.22
C ALA A 35 -9.65 3.36 17.03
N VAL A 36 -10.85 3.71 16.54
CA VAL A 36 -11.08 4.75 15.54
C VAL A 36 -12.29 5.56 15.98
N GLY A 37 -12.20 6.87 15.96
CA GLY A 37 -13.33 7.74 16.31
C GLY A 37 -12.88 9.17 16.58
N PRO A 38 -13.81 10.08 16.84
CA PRO A 38 -13.46 11.44 17.25
C PRO A 38 -12.96 11.47 18.70
N ASP A 39 -12.07 12.41 18.99
CA ASP A 39 -11.66 12.78 20.34
C ASP A 39 -11.19 11.58 21.22
N LEU A 40 -10.36 10.69 20.66
CA LEU A 40 -9.82 9.56 21.43
C LEU A 40 -8.91 10.07 22.56
N PRO A 41 -8.86 9.34 23.69
CA PRO A 41 -7.96 9.70 24.79
C PRO A 41 -6.50 9.80 24.33
N ARG A 42 -5.84 10.87 24.72
CA ARG A 42 -4.40 11.08 24.47
C ARG A 42 -3.61 10.49 25.63
N ASP A 43 -3.31 9.19 25.53
CA ASP A 43 -2.48 8.53 26.53
C ASP A 43 -1.07 9.14 26.54
N SER A 44 -0.50 9.32 27.71
CA SER A 44 0.83 9.93 27.88
C SER A 44 1.99 9.08 27.33
N ASP A 45 1.72 7.80 27.04
CA ASP A 45 2.67 6.83 26.48
C ASP A 45 2.54 6.64 24.97
N ALA A 46 1.60 7.34 24.32
CA ALA A 46 1.42 7.26 22.87
C ALA A 46 2.21 8.36 22.15
N GLU A 47 2.91 7.97 21.08
CA GLU A 47 3.42 8.92 20.11
C GLU A 47 2.26 9.55 19.34
N VAL A 48 2.17 10.88 19.34
CA VAL A 48 1.10 11.58 18.64
C VAL A 48 1.58 12.06 17.27
N VAL A 49 0.90 11.61 16.22
CA VAL A 49 1.10 12.05 14.83
C VAL A 49 0.00 13.05 14.48
N ASP A 50 0.38 14.25 14.07
CA ASP A 50 -0.56 15.28 13.62
C ASP A 50 -1.16 14.90 12.25
N GLY A 51 -2.46 14.62 12.25
CA GLY A 51 -3.26 14.24 11.09
C GLY A 51 -4.04 15.37 10.43
N ARG A 52 -3.90 16.61 10.88
CA ARG A 52 -4.59 17.77 10.30
C ARG A 52 -4.21 17.93 8.83
N ASP A 53 -5.21 18.20 8.00
CA ASP A 53 -5.08 18.32 6.54
C ASP A 53 -4.60 17.03 5.84
N ARG A 54 -4.76 15.88 6.49
CA ARG A 54 -4.42 14.56 5.97
C ARG A 54 -5.61 13.63 5.92
N ILE A 55 -5.54 12.68 5.00
CA ILE A 55 -6.48 11.57 4.90
C ILE A 55 -5.79 10.34 5.49
N VAL A 56 -6.46 9.67 6.43
CA VAL A 56 -6.06 8.38 6.97
C VAL A 56 -7.04 7.33 6.48
N MET A 57 -6.52 6.28 5.87
CA MET A 57 -7.32 5.20 5.29
C MET A 57 -6.53 3.88 5.36
N PRO A 58 -7.19 2.71 5.27
CA PRO A 58 -6.51 1.44 5.10
C PRO A 58 -5.59 1.47 3.88
N GLY A 59 -4.44 0.80 3.96
CA GLY A 59 -3.55 0.65 2.83
C GLY A 59 -4.24 -0.07 1.67
N PHE A 60 -3.78 0.21 0.45
CA PHE A 60 -4.37 -0.40 -0.75
C PHE A 60 -4.15 -1.90 -0.79
N VAL A 61 -5.13 -2.60 -1.35
CA VAL A 61 -5.06 -4.04 -1.67
C VAL A 61 -4.93 -4.18 -3.18
N ASP A 62 -3.80 -4.72 -3.63
CA ASP A 62 -3.51 -4.97 -5.04
C ASP A 62 -3.68 -6.47 -5.32
N THR A 63 -4.70 -6.82 -6.08
CA THR A 63 -5.03 -8.22 -6.41
C THR A 63 -4.65 -8.62 -7.84
N HIS A 64 -4.02 -7.72 -8.60
CA HIS A 64 -3.58 -8.02 -9.96
C HIS A 64 -2.27 -7.29 -10.28
N ARG A 65 -1.15 -7.94 -9.97
CA ARG A 65 0.18 -7.39 -10.21
C ARG A 65 1.17 -8.47 -10.66
N HIS A 66 1.94 -8.16 -11.68
CA HIS A 66 3.01 -9.02 -12.20
C HIS A 66 4.38 -8.55 -11.69
N MET A 67 4.73 -8.93 -10.48
CA MET A 67 5.96 -8.46 -9.79
C MET A 67 7.23 -8.86 -10.53
N TRP A 68 7.24 -10.04 -11.16
CA TRP A 68 8.40 -10.51 -11.93
C TRP A 68 8.77 -9.57 -13.09
N ALA A 69 7.79 -8.84 -13.63
CA ALA A 69 7.97 -7.93 -14.76
C ALA A 69 8.16 -6.45 -14.34
N ALA A 70 8.27 -6.14 -13.05
CA ALA A 70 8.33 -4.75 -12.58
C ALA A 70 9.50 -3.95 -13.18
N MET A 71 10.65 -4.60 -13.47
CA MET A 71 11.78 -3.96 -14.13
C MET A 71 11.52 -3.64 -15.61
N LEU A 72 10.54 -4.31 -16.24
CA LEU A 72 10.18 -4.11 -17.64
C LEU A 72 9.08 -3.05 -17.81
N ARG A 73 8.81 -2.28 -16.78
CA ARG A 73 7.83 -1.20 -16.81
C ARG A 73 8.14 -0.23 -17.96
N GLY A 74 7.10 0.04 -18.76
CA GLY A 74 7.23 0.93 -19.92
C GLY A 74 7.67 0.27 -21.22
N CYS A 75 8.07 -1.01 -21.23
CA CYS A 75 8.56 -1.68 -22.44
C CYS A 75 7.48 -1.96 -23.51
N ALA A 76 6.20 -2.01 -23.11
CA ALA A 76 5.09 -2.32 -24.02
C ALA A 76 3.96 -1.28 -23.96
N CYS A 77 4.27 -0.01 -23.73
CA CYS A 77 3.29 1.07 -23.53
C CYS A 77 2.40 1.34 -24.76
N TYR A 78 2.85 1.02 -25.94
CA TYR A 78 2.16 1.32 -27.21
C TYR A 78 1.65 0.07 -27.95
N GLY A 79 1.80 -1.10 -27.33
CA GLY A 79 1.40 -2.38 -27.90
C GLY A 79 0.01 -2.81 -27.45
N ASP A 80 -0.52 -3.78 -28.16
CA ASP A 80 -1.69 -4.56 -27.76
C ASP A 80 -1.26 -5.74 -26.84
N LEU A 81 -2.21 -6.57 -26.47
CA LEU A 81 -1.95 -7.76 -25.65
C LEU A 81 -1.01 -8.75 -26.34
N GLY A 82 -1.08 -8.86 -27.69
CA GLY A 82 -0.19 -9.70 -28.48
C GLY A 82 1.26 -9.21 -28.39
N THR A 83 1.46 -7.91 -28.53
CA THR A 83 2.77 -7.26 -28.34
C THR A 83 3.32 -7.48 -26.91
N TYR A 84 2.46 -7.36 -25.90
CA TYR A 84 2.86 -7.64 -24.53
C TYR A 84 3.35 -9.08 -24.34
N PHE A 85 2.61 -10.07 -24.85
CA PHE A 85 3.06 -11.47 -24.74
C PHE A 85 4.34 -11.72 -25.52
N HIS A 86 4.45 -11.20 -26.75
CA HIS A 86 5.65 -11.38 -27.56
C HIS A 86 6.88 -10.72 -26.91
N ASP A 87 6.80 -9.44 -26.60
CA ASP A 87 7.96 -8.67 -26.16
C ASP A 87 8.28 -8.88 -24.68
N VAL A 88 7.28 -8.82 -23.80
CA VAL A 88 7.52 -8.89 -22.37
C VAL A 88 7.63 -10.33 -21.89
N VAL A 89 6.64 -11.19 -22.23
CA VAL A 89 6.60 -12.54 -21.65
C VAL A 89 7.58 -13.48 -22.35
N PHE A 90 7.49 -13.58 -23.69
CA PHE A 90 8.27 -14.59 -24.45
C PHE A 90 9.66 -14.13 -24.83
N THR A 91 9.91 -12.83 -24.94
CA THR A 91 11.25 -12.33 -25.26
C THR A 91 12.04 -12.01 -23.99
N TYR A 92 11.57 -11.10 -23.14
CA TYR A 92 12.31 -10.75 -21.92
C TYR A 92 12.13 -11.78 -20.81
N GLY A 93 10.87 -12.15 -20.50
CA GLY A 93 10.58 -13.07 -19.39
C GLY A 93 11.19 -14.45 -19.57
N ALA A 94 11.21 -14.97 -20.81
CA ALA A 94 11.83 -16.27 -21.09
C ALA A 94 13.35 -16.28 -20.88
N ASN A 95 13.99 -15.12 -20.85
CA ASN A 95 15.44 -14.98 -20.62
C ASN A 95 15.80 -14.54 -19.19
N PHE A 96 14.80 -14.32 -18.32
CA PHE A 96 15.04 -13.97 -16.93
C PHE A 96 15.69 -15.14 -16.18
N THR A 97 16.75 -14.82 -15.46
CA THR A 97 17.32 -15.71 -14.46
C THR A 97 16.55 -15.59 -13.13
N PRO A 98 16.74 -16.51 -12.17
CA PRO A 98 16.21 -16.34 -10.82
C PRO A 98 16.64 -15.02 -10.15
N ASP A 99 17.87 -14.57 -10.41
CA ASP A 99 18.39 -13.31 -9.86
C ASP A 99 17.69 -12.09 -10.47
N ASP A 100 17.38 -12.10 -11.77
CA ASP A 100 16.61 -11.03 -12.43
C ASP A 100 15.20 -10.98 -11.86
N THR A 101 14.56 -12.13 -11.67
CA THR A 101 13.24 -12.23 -11.07
C THR A 101 13.26 -11.69 -9.63
N TYR A 102 14.26 -12.06 -8.83
CA TYR A 102 14.43 -11.57 -7.47
C TYR A 102 14.60 -10.04 -7.42
N ALA A 103 15.46 -9.50 -8.29
CA ALA A 103 15.69 -8.05 -8.39
C ALA A 103 14.42 -7.31 -8.80
N SER A 104 13.67 -7.85 -9.80
CA SER A 104 12.42 -7.29 -10.28
C SER A 104 11.35 -7.27 -9.18
N VAL A 105 11.19 -8.37 -8.46
CA VAL A 105 10.24 -8.47 -7.33
C VAL A 105 10.60 -7.48 -6.23
N ARG A 106 11.87 -7.36 -5.85
CA ARG A 106 12.31 -6.36 -4.85
C ARG A 106 12.00 -4.94 -5.27
N PHE A 107 12.25 -4.61 -6.54
CA PHE A 107 11.93 -3.29 -7.08
C PHE A 107 10.42 -3.02 -7.03
N GLY A 108 9.60 -3.97 -7.50
CA GLY A 108 8.15 -3.86 -7.47
C GLY A 108 7.56 -3.76 -6.05
N LEU A 109 8.17 -4.46 -5.07
CA LEU A 109 7.79 -4.34 -3.65
C LEU A 109 8.09 -2.96 -3.08
N ALA A 110 9.26 -2.40 -3.37
CA ALA A 110 9.62 -1.06 -2.93
C ALA A 110 8.64 -0.01 -3.49
N GLU A 111 8.32 -0.11 -4.78
CA GLU A 111 7.32 0.75 -5.41
C GLU A 111 5.94 0.59 -4.80
N ALA A 112 5.51 -0.65 -4.53
CA ALA A 112 4.22 -0.92 -3.92
C ALA A 112 4.09 -0.27 -2.54
N VAL A 113 5.10 -0.43 -1.68
CA VAL A 113 5.13 0.18 -0.34
C VAL A 113 5.11 1.71 -0.44
N ASP A 114 5.92 2.29 -1.33
CA ASP A 114 5.97 3.73 -1.56
C ASP A 114 4.64 4.30 -2.06
N SER A 115 3.86 3.48 -2.77
CA SER A 115 2.52 3.82 -3.28
C SER A 115 1.37 3.53 -2.30
N GLY A 116 1.67 3.10 -1.06
CA GLY A 116 0.68 2.80 -0.03
C GLY A 116 -0.04 1.46 -0.18
N ILE A 117 0.50 0.53 -0.97
CA ILE A 117 -0.02 -0.83 -1.07
C ILE A 117 0.51 -1.65 0.10
N THR A 118 -0.39 -2.18 0.93
CA THR A 118 -0.06 -2.95 2.14
C THR A 118 -0.41 -4.43 2.04
N THR A 119 -1.21 -4.80 1.05
CA THR A 119 -1.63 -6.19 0.79
C THR A 119 -1.58 -6.45 -0.70
N MET A 120 -1.03 -7.61 -1.09
CA MET A 120 -0.80 -7.91 -2.48
C MET A 120 -0.96 -9.40 -2.76
N HIS A 121 -1.59 -9.71 -3.89
CA HIS A 121 -1.63 -11.05 -4.48
C HIS A 121 -0.86 -11.02 -5.80
N THR A 122 0.17 -11.86 -5.96
CA THR A 122 1.03 -11.92 -7.15
C THR A 122 1.11 -13.33 -7.71
#